data_e84eef0fa7dcb555db09b1502f3b7532
#
_entry.id   e84eef0fa7dcb555db09b1502f3b7532
#
_cell.length_a   1.000
_cell.length_b   1.000
_cell.length_c   1.000
_cell.angle_alpha   90.00
_cell.angle_beta   90.00
_cell.angle_gamma   90.00
#
_symmetry.space_group_name_H-M   'P 1'
#
loop_
_entity.id
_entity.type
_entity.pdbx_description
1 polymer ?
#
loop_
_entity_poly.entity_id
_entity_poly.type
_entity_poly.pdbx_seq_one_letter_code
_entity_poly.pdbx_strand_id
1 'polypeptide(L)'
;MGTGNIWRFPRIAAQNAGDDGAGAFLVAWLVFLFVWSVPLIIAEYALGRKGRMGVVGTFAKIAGKNFAWMGAFVAFVATAIMFYYSVVAGWCVYYLVQMSIEPLPLSTGAAQAAWDGFQGGGFPVAFHALAMSLGAVVVWNGIKSIERANLVLIPALLLIVLISLARTLTLEGASEGIAFLFTPDWSTLAKPRIWLEALTQNAWDTGAGWGLILTYGAYMQSRHGVVKNAFITGIGNNTVSLLAAVIIFGTVFAILGSQMSKAEVLDIMKSS
;
A
#
# COMPACT_ATOMS: atom_id res chain seq x y z
N MET A 1 2.41 4.85 -3.12
CA MET A 1 2.88 4.35 -1.81
C MET A 1 1.88 4.80 -0.77
N GLY A 2 1.40 3.88 0.07
CA GLY A 2 0.36 4.17 1.05
C GLY A 2 0.22 3.05 2.08
N THR A 3 -0.91 3.03 2.79
CA THR A 3 -1.20 2.02 3.83
C THR A 3 -1.19 0.59 3.29
N GLY A 4 -1.51 0.38 2.01
CA GLY A 4 -1.41 -0.92 1.35
C GLY A 4 0.00 -1.51 1.36
N ASN A 5 1.01 -0.66 1.18
CA ASN A 5 2.41 -1.10 1.21
C ASN A 5 2.91 -1.40 2.63
N ILE A 6 2.53 -0.54 3.60
CA ILE A 6 3.11 -0.57 4.95
C ILE A 6 2.36 -1.54 5.86
N TRP A 7 1.04 -1.61 5.74
CA TRP A 7 0.18 -2.40 6.61
C TRP A 7 -0.28 -3.72 5.97
N ARG A 8 -0.94 -3.62 4.79
CA ARG A 8 -1.56 -4.79 4.16
C ARG A 8 -0.55 -5.80 3.67
N PHE A 9 0.55 -5.36 3.05
CA PHE A 9 1.53 -6.27 2.45
C PHE A 9 2.17 -7.21 3.48
N PRO A 10 2.72 -6.75 4.63
CA PRO A 10 3.29 -7.65 5.64
C PRO A 10 2.27 -8.66 6.17
N ARG A 11 1.03 -8.22 6.39
CA ARG A 11 -0.05 -9.09 6.85
C ARG A 11 -0.39 -10.18 5.84
N ILE A 12 -0.55 -9.83 4.56
CA ILE A 12 -0.85 -10.80 3.51
C ILE A 12 0.33 -11.77 3.33
N ALA A 13 1.57 -11.31 3.43
CA ALA A 13 2.73 -12.19 3.43
C ALA A 13 2.68 -13.20 4.60
N ALA A 14 2.36 -12.75 5.81
CA ALA A 14 2.18 -13.63 6.97
C ALA A 14 1.01 -14.61 6.79
N GLN A 15 -0.11 -14.17 6.24
CA GLN A 15 -1.29 -15.01 5.99
C GLN A 15 -1.04 -16.13 4.96
N ASN A 16 -0.11 -15.92 4.03
CA ASN A 16 0.26 -16.87 2.99
C ASN A 16 1.60 -17.57 3.26
N ALA A 17 2.17 -17.38 4.45
CA ALA A 17 3.35 -18.10 4.87
C ALA A 17 3.03 -19.58 5.10
N GLY A 18 3.96 -20.44 4.73
CA GLY A 18 3.97 -21.85 5.15
C GLY A 18 4.73 -22.03 6.46
N ASP A 19 4.99 -23.31 6.81
CA ASP A 19 5.70 -23.65 8.04
C ASP A 19 7.16 -23.19 8.02
N ASP A 20 7.81 -23.24 6.86
CA ASP A 20 9.20 -22.82 6.69
C ASP A 20 9.34 -21.30 6.61
N GLY A 21 8.43 -20.61 5.91
CA GLY A 21 8.49 -19.17 5.74
C GLY A 21 7.50 -18.58 4.74
N ALA A 22 7.63 -17.27 4.52
CA ALA A 22 6.76 -16.49 3.65
C ALA A 22 7.34 -16.26 2.22
N GLY A 23 8.54 -16.71 1.94
CA GLY A 23 9.26 -16.40 0.70
C GLY A 23 8.57 -16.87 -0.57
N ALA A 24 7.79 -17.96 -0.52
CA ALA A 24 7.02 -18.41 -1.68
C ALA A 24 5.96 -17.36 -2.11
N PHE A 25 5.34 -16.67 -1.17
CA PHE A 25 4.45 -15.55 -1.48
C PHE A 25 5.20 -14.42 -2.21
N LEU A 26 6.42 -14.09 -1.78
CA LEU A 26 7.24 -13.07 -2.45
C LEU A 26 7.54 -13.45 -3.90
N VAL A 27 7.77 -14.74 -4.19
CA VAL A 27 7.97 -15.23 -5.56
C VAL A 27 6.72 -15.03 -6.40
N ALA A 28 5.55 -15.47 -5.93
CA ALA A 28 4.28 -15.28 -6.64
C ALA A 28 3.97 -13.78 -6.87
N TRP A 29 4.24 -12.95 -5.86
CA TRP A 29 4.05 -11.51 -5.93
C TRP A 29 5.00 -10.85 -6.96
N LEU A 30 6.27 -11.24 -7.03
CA LEU A 30 7.19 -10.76 -8.06
C LEU A 30 6.77 -11.20 -9.47
N VAL A 31 6.26 -12.41 -9.64
CA VAL A 31 5.72 -12.86 -10.93
C VAL A 31 4.62 -11.91 -11.39
N PHE A 32 3.65 -11.58 -10.53
CA PHE A 32 2.56 -10.68 -10.91
C PHE A 32 2.98 -9.22 -11.08
N LEU A 33 4.05 -8.78 -10.44
CA LEU A 33 4.61 -7.47 -10.74
C LEU A 33 4.97 -7.34 -12.23
N PHE A 34 5.66 -8.36 -12.78
CA PHE A 34 6.17 -8.30 -14.15
C PHE A 34 5.16 -8.78 -15.21
N VAL A 35 4.32 -9.76 -14.87
CA VAL A 35 3.35 -10.33 -15.82
C VAL A 35 2.06 -9.52 -15.89
N TRP A 36 1.68 -8.84 -14.81
CA TRP A 36 0.40 -8.13 -14.72
C TRP A 36 0.56 -6.63 -14.45
N SER A 37 1.23 -6.24 -13.35
CA SER A 37 1.23 -4.83 -12.92
C SER A 37 1.98 -3.94 -13.89
N VAL A 38 3.23 -4.24 -14.22
CA VAL A 38 4.04 -3.41 -15.13
C VAL A 38 3.41 -3.28 -16.52
N PRO A 39 2.96 -4.37 -17.19
CA PRO A 39 2.26 -4.26 -18.47
C PRO A 39 1.00 -3.39 -18.38
N LEU A 40 0.20 -3.54 -17.34
CA LEU A 40 -1.02 -2.75 -17.16
C LEU A 40 -0.72 -1.27 -16.91
N ILE A 41 0.30 -0.95 -16.11
CA ILE A 41 0.78 0.43 -15.91
C ILE A 41 1.27 1.03 -17.22
N ILE A 42 1.98 0.28 -18.05
CA ILE A 42 2.39 0.73 -19.40
C ILE A 42 1.17 1.08 -20.24
N ALA A 43 0.15 0.20 -20.24
CA ALA A 43 -1.09 0.41 -20.97
C ALA A 43 -1.83 1.67 -20.46
N GLU A 44 -1.96 1.84 -19.16
CA GLU A 44 -2.62 3.02 -18.56
C GLU A 44 -1.88 4.33 -18.92
N TYR A 45 -0.56 4.39 -18.78
CA TYR A 45 0.21 5.57 -19.19
C TYR A 45 0.06 5.86 -20.69
N ALA A 46 0.11 4.81 -21.54
CA ALA A 46 -0.04 4.97 -22.98
C ALA A 46 -1.44 5.50 -23.35
N LEU A 47 -2.49 4.91 -22.77
CA LEU A 47 -3.88 5.32 -22.98
C LEU A 47 -4.13 6.76 -22.48
N GLY A 48 -3.68 7.09 -21.28
CA GLY A 48 -3.80 8.41 -20.70
C GLY A 48 -3.12 9.48 -21.57
N ARG A 49 -1.86 9.22 -21.98
CA ARG A 49 -1.09 10.12 -22.83
C ARG A 49 -1.73 10.31 -24.21
N LYS A 50 -2.31 9.27 -24.80
CA LYS A 50 -3.03 9.33 -26.08
C LYS A 50 -4.40 10.00 -25.94
N GLY A 51 -5.13 9.69 -24.87
CA GLY A 51 -6.47 10.20 -24.62
C GLY A 51 -6.49 11.67 -24.25
N ARG A 52 -5.55 12.12 -23.40
CA ARG A 52 -5.49 13.48 -22.83
C ARG A 52 -6.78 13.86 -22.09
N MET A 53 -7.43 12.88 -21.50
CA MET A 53 -8.70 12.99 -20.79
C MET A 53 -8.67 12.08 -19.56
N GLY A 54 -9.62 12.27 -18.61
CA GLY A 54 -9.84 11.31 -17.55
C GLY A 54 -10.31 9.95 -18.11
N VAL A 55 -10.46 8.97 -17.23
CA VAL A 55 -10.69 7.56 -17.59
C VAL A 55 -11.88 7.40 -18.55
N VAL A 56 -13.04 7.97 -18.20
CA VAL A 56 -14.27 7.86 -19.00
C VAL A 56 -14.08 8.43 -20.41
N GLY A 57 -13.52 9.64 -20.49
CA GLY A 57 -13.28 10.32 -21.76
C GLY A 57 -12.26 9.56 -22.63
N THR A 58 -11.23 8.98 -22.02
CA THR A 58 -10.21 8.21 -22.72
C THR A 58 -10.80 6.95 -23.34
N PHE A 59 -11.60 6.18 -22.61
CA PHE A 59 -12.30 5.01 -23.15
C PHE A 59 -13.24 5.38 -24.29
N ALA A 60 -14.08 6.44 -24.10
CA ALA A 60 -14.97 6.91 -25.13
C ALA A 60 -14.23 7.34 -26.42
N LYS A 61 -13.07 7.99 -26.28
CA LYS A 61 -12.28 8.50 -27.41
C LYS A 61 -11.53 7.41 -28.16
N ILE A 62 -10.94 6.45 -27.43
CA ILE A 62 -10.04 5.45 -28.02
C ILE A 62 -10.78 4.18 -28.44
N ALA A 63 -11.68 3.68 -27.58
CA ALA A 63 -12.43 2.46 -27.81
C ALA A 63 -13.82 2.70 -28.45
N GLY A 64 -14.30 3.96 -28.38
CA GLY A 64 -15.61 4.35 -28.88
C GLY A 64 -16.61 4.62 -27.75
N LYS A 65 -17.66 5.42 -28.06
CA LYS A 65 -18.65 5.87 -27.07
C LYS A 65 -19.35 4.72 -26.34
N ASN A 66 -19.54 3.59 -27.03
CA ASN A 66 -20.19 2.41 -26.44
C ASN A 66 -19.34 1.75 -25.32
N PHE A 67 -18.06 2.06 -25.22
CA PHE A 67 -17.16 1.55 -24.17
C PHE A 67 -16.89 2.55 -23.04
N ALA A 68 -17.54 3.74 -23.08
CA ALA A 68 -17.41 4.75 -22.03
C ALA A 68 -17.78 4.21 -20.63
N TRP A 69 -18.72 3.27 -20.56
CA TRP A 69 -19.15 2.64 -19.31
C TRP A 69 -18.01 1.90 -18.58
N MET A 70 -17.05 1.33 -19.32
CA MET A 70 -15.87 0.68 -18.70
C MET A 70 -15.04 1.71 -17.92
N GLY A 71 -14.81 2.88 -18.53
CA GLY A 71 -14.14 3.98 -17.85
C GLY A 71 -14.96 4.52 -16.66
N ALA A 72 -16.29 4.58 -16.80
CA ALA A 72 -17.18 4.99 -15.72
C ALA A 72 -17.15 3.99 -14.55
N PHE A 73 -17.12 2.69 -14.83
CA PHE A 73 -16.99 1.65 -13.81
C PHE A 73 -15.66 1.77 -13.04
N VAL A 74 -14.54 1.94 -13.75
CA VAL A 74 -13.22 2.15 -13.10
C VAL A 74 -13.22 3.42 -12.24
N ALA A 75 -13.80 4.53 -12.74
CA ALA A 75 -13.92 5.77 -11.97
C ALA A 75 -14.80 5.59 -10.73
N PHE A 76 -15.91 4.85 -10.84
CA PHE A 76 -16.78 4.52 -9.72
C PHE A 76 -16.05 3.73 -8.64
N VAL A 77 -15.32 2.67 -9.01
CA VAL A 77 -14.53 1.86 -8.08
C VAL A 77 -13.48 2.72 -7.36
N ALA A 78 -12.72 3.54 -8.11
CA ALA A 78 -11.74 4.44 -7.52
C ALA A 78 -12.37 5.44 -6.54
N THR A 79 -13.56 5.95 -6.86
CA THR A 79 -14.32 6.84 -5.97
C THR A 79 -14.80 6.12 -4.70
N ALA A 80 -15.30 4.90 -4.82
CA ALA A 80 -15.73 4.09 -3.68
C ALA A 80 -14.55 3.78 -2.74
N ILE A 81 -13.38 3.47 -3.30
CA ILE A 81 -12.14 3.29 -2.53
C ILE A 81 -11.75 4.59 -1.82
N MET A 82 -11.88 5.75 -2.46
CA MET A 82 -11.58 7.04 -1.84
C MET A 82 -12.43 7.28 -0.57
N PHE A 83 -13.71 6.93 -0.57
CA PHE A 83 -14.55 7.05 0.63
C PHE A 83 -14.03 6.21 1.79
N TYR A 84 -13.64 4.97 1.54
CA TYR A 84 -13.03 4.11 2.55
C TYR A 84 -11.68 4.68 3.03
N TYR A 85 -10.79 5.04 2.11
CA TYR A 85 -9.46 5.52 2.45
C TYR A 85 -9.45 6.86 3.20
N SER A 86 -10.42 7.73 2.96
CA SER A 86 -10.52 8.99 3.67
C SER A 86 -10.76 8.80 5.16
N VAL A 87 -11.53 7.78 5.53
CA VAL A 87 -11.74 7.40 6.95
C VAL A 87 -10.42 6.89 7.55
N VAL A 88 -9.75 5.97 6.88
CA VAL A 88 -8.44 5.43 7.33
C VAL A 88 -7.41 6.54 7.45
N ALA A 89 -7.39 7.51 6.51
CA ALA A 89 -6.50 8.67 6.60
C ALA A 89 -6.80 9.50 7.86
N GLY A 90 -8.08 9.68 8.22
CA GLY A 90 -8.48 10.33 9.47
C GLY A 90 -7.92 9.59 10.70
N TRP A 91 -8.02 8.27 10.73
CA TRP A 91 -7.43 7.47 11.82
C TRP A 91 -5.91 7.63 11.89
N CYS A 92 -5.22 7.60 10.75
CA CYS A 92 -3.77 7.82 10.71
C CYS A 92 -3.38 9.19 11.29
N VAL A 93 -4.14 10.25 10.98
CA VAL A 93 -3.88 11.59 11.53
C VAL A 93 -4.14 11.62 13.05
N TYR A 94 -5.22 10.99 13.52
CA TYR A 94 -5.50 10.87 14.95
C TYR A 94 -4.36 10.18 15.69
N TYR A 95 -3.97 8.99 15.23
CA TYR A 95 -2.91 8.21 15.89
C TYR A 95 -1.54 8.89 15.79
N LEU A 96 -1.26 9.62 14.72
CA LEU A 96 -0.05 10.43 14.64
C LEU A 96 0.00 11.47 15.77
N VAL A 97 -1.11 12.17 16.02
CA VAL A 97 -1.21 13.15 17.10
C VAL A 97 -1.12 12.46 18.46
N GLN A 98 -1.92 11.40 18.65
CA GLN A 98 -1.98 10.66 19.91
C GLN A 98 -0.60 10.12 20.33
N MET A 99 0.10 9.44 19.43
CA MET A 99 1.42 8.86 19.69
C MET A 99 2.54 9.92 19.84
N SER A 100 2.28 11.15 19.41
CA SER A 100 3.22 12.27 19.64
C SER A 100 3.06 12.88 21.03
N ILE A 101 1.93 12.68 21.69
CA ILE A 101 1.57 13.28 22.98
C ILE A 101 1.62 12.25 24.10
N GLU A 102 1.17 11.04 23.85
CA GLU A 102 1.06 9.97 24.83
C GLU A 102 1.88 8.74 24.44
N PRO A 103 2.44 8.00 25.41
CA PRO A 103 3.14 6.76 25.12
C PRO A 103 2.17 5.70 24.59
N LEU A 104 2.70 4.77 23.79
CA LEU A 104 1.94 3.65 23.27
C LEU A 104 1.36 2.80 24.41
N PRO A 105 0.12 2.28 24.25
CA PRO A 105 -0.45 1.32 25.19
C PRO A 105 0.45 0.08 25.32
N LEU A 106 0.80 -0.30 26.54
CA LEU A 106 1.71 -1.41 26.81
C LEU A 106 1.00 -2.78 26.91
N SER A 107 -0.32 -2.82 26.83
CA SER A 107 -1.10 -4.06 26.88
C SER A 107 -2.22 -4.05 25.85
N THR A 108 -2.61 -5.25 25.41
CA THR A 108 -3.73 -5.45 24.46
C THR A 108 -5.03 -4.84 24.98
N GLY A 109 -5.32 -4.98 26.29
CA GLY A 109 -6.51 -4.40 26.90
C GLY A 109 -6.51 -2.87 26.88
N ALA A 110 -5.35 -2.24 27.13
CA ALA A 110 -5.22 -0.78 27.06
C ALA A 110 -5.32 -0.29 25.60
N ALA A 111 -4.76 -1.02 24.64
CA ALA A 111 -4.88 -0.71 23.22
C ALA A 111 -6.34 -0.80 22.75
N GLN A 112 -7.07 -1.85 23.15
CA GLN A 112 -8.48 -2.00 22.84
C GLN A 112 -9.33 -0.89 23.46
N ALA A 113 -9.11 -0.56 24.72
CA ALA A 113 -9.81 0.54 25.40
C ALA A 113 -9.56 1.91 24.73
N ALA A 114 -8.31 2.15 24.28
CA ALA A 114 -7.97 3.36 23.51
C ALA A 114 -8.70 3.41 22.16
N TRP A 115 -8.78 2.27 21.46
CA TRP A 115 -9.53 2.13 20.22
C TRP A 115 -11.03 2.37 20.42
N ASP A 116 -11.63 1.71 21.41
CA ASP A 116 -13.06 1.83 21.71
C ASP A 116 -13.43 3.26 22.14
N GLY A 117 -12.57 3.91 22.93
CA GLY A 117 -12.72 5.31 23.33
C GLY A 117 -12.64 6.26 22.12
N PHE A 118 -11.74 6.00 21.19
CA PHE A 118 -11.66 6.74 19.93
C PHE A 118 -12.93 6.56 19.11
N GLN A 119 -13.36 5.30 18.85
CA GLN A 119 -14.51 4.99 18.00
C GLN A 119 -15.85 5.44 18.60
N GLY A 120 -15.98 5.40 19.92
CA GLY A 120 -17.21 5.82 20.63
C GLY A 120 -17.43 7.33 20.70
N GLY A 121 -16.42 8.13 20.32
CA GLY A 121 -16.45 9.59 20.43
C GLY A 121 -16.72 10.32 19.11
N GLY A 122 -16.58 11.64 19.16
CA GLY A 122 -16.63 12.51 17.98
C GLY A 122 -15.31 12.62 17.19
N PHE A 123 -14.22 12.08 17.73
CA PHE A 123 -12.90 12.18 17.13
C PHE A 123 -12.78 11.54 15.74
N PRO A 124 -13.36 10.35 15.45
CA PRO A 124 -13.30 9.78 14.10
C PRO A 124 -13.85 10.72 13.03
N VAL A 125 -14.97 11.38 13.30
CA VAL A 125 -15.60 12.33 12.37
C VAL A 125 -14.74 13.59 12.24
N ALA A 126 -14.24 14.13 13.36
CA ALA A 126 -13.41 15.34 13.36
C ALA A 126 -12.09 15.12 12.58
N PHE A 127 -11.41 14.01 12.83
CA PHE A 127 -10.15 13.69 12.14
C PHE A 127 -10.37 13.27 10.68
N HIS A 128 -11.51 12.64 10.37
CA HIS A 128 -11.90 12.41 8.97
C HIS A 128 -12.11 13.76 8.24
N ALA A 129 -12.85 14.70 8.85
CA ALA A 129 -13.06 16.02 8.27
C ALA A 129 -11.72 16.78 8.10
N LEU A 130 -10.79 16.67 9.06
CA LEU A 130 -9.45 17.23 8.96
C LEU A 130 -8.68 16.60 7.79
N ALA A 131 -8.65 15.28 7.68
CA ALA A 131 -7.95 14.58 6.59
C ALA A 131 -8.52 14.98 5.22
N MET A 132 -9.85 15.07 5.09
CA MET A 132 -10.50 15.53 3.86
C MET A 132 -10.15 16.98 3.53
N SER A 133 -10.10 17.85 4.53
CA SER A 133 -9.71 19.26 4.35
C SER A 133 -8.27 19.40 3.89
N LEU A 134 -7.34 18.64 4.49
CA LEU A 134 -5.94 18.58 4.06
C LEU A 134 -5.83 18.08 2.61
N GLY A 135 -6.55 17.02 2.27
CA GLY A 135 -6.64 16.50 0.90
C GLY A 135 -7.17 17.56 -0.08
N ALA A 136 -8.24 18.27 0.28
CA ALA A 136 -8.82 19.33 -0.53
C ALA A 136 -7.81 20.47 -0.80
N VAL A 137 -7.05 20.88 0.20
CA VAL A 137 -5.99 21.89 0.06
C VAL A 137 -4.91 21.40 -0.91
N VAL A 138 -4.49 20.13 -0.80
CA VAL A 138 -3.48 19.55 -1.69
C VAL A 138 -3.94 19.52 -3.15
N VAL A 139 -5.22 19.25 -3.41
CA VAL A 139 -5.73 19.16 -4.80
C VAL A 139 -6.25 20.49 -5.35
N TRP A 140 -6.34 21.55 -4.54
CA TRP A 140 -6.97 22.85 -4.88
C TRP A 140 -6.47 23.46 -6.19
N ASN A 141 -5.15 23.44 -6.41
CA ASN A 141 -4.53 23.94 -7.63
C ASN A 141 -4.22 22.84 -8.67
N GLY A 142 -4.89 21.69 -8.56
CA GLY A 142 -4.74 20.57 -9.47
C GLY A 142 -3.35 19.91 -9.40
N ILE A 143 -2.89 19.40 -10.55
CA ILE A 143 -1.68 18.55 -10.63
C ILE A 143 -0.42 19.23 -10.06
N LYS A 144 -0.27 20.55 -10.25
CA LYS A 144 0.90 21.30 -9.75
C LYS A 144 0.97 21.31 -8.21
N SER A 145 -0.17 21.38 -7.56
CA SER A 145 -0.24 21.36 -6.10
C SER A 145 0.05 19.94 -5.57
N ILE A 146 -0.49 18.93 -6.23
CA ILE A 146 -0.22 17.52 -5.93
C ILE A 146 1.29 17.22 -6.10
N GLU A 147 1.92 17.68 -7.19
CA GLU A 147 3.36 17.51 -7.40
C GLU A 147 4.18 18.15 -6.28
N ARG A 148 3.84 19.37 -5.85
CA ARG A 148 4.53 20.06 -4.74
C ARG A 148 4.38 19.32 -3.42
N ALA A 149 3.17 18.83 -3.10
CA ALA A 149 2.96 18.06 -1.90
C ALA A 149 3.79 16.76 -1.92
N ASN A 150 3.83 16.07 -3.07
CA ASN A 150 4.59 14.84 -3.23
C ASN A 150 6.12 15.05 -3.15
N LEU A 151 6.64 16.23 -3.54
CA LEU A 151 8.06 16.56 -3.36
C LEU A 151 8.48 16.60 -1.90
N VAL A 152 7.55 16.79 -0.97
CA VAL A 152 7.81 16.76 0.48
C VAL A 152 7.42 15.39 1.08
N LEU A 153 6.22 14.92 0.77
CA LEU A 153 5.66 13.72 1.41
C LEU A 153 6.41 12.43 1.03
N ILE A 154 6.82 12.29 -0.24
CA ILE A 154 7.51 11.07 -0.68
C ILE A 154 8.92 10.96 -0.08
N PRO A 155 9.79 11.99 -0.11
CA PRO A 155 11.08 11.92 0.58
C PRO A 155 10.94 11.73 2.10
N ALA A 156 9.97 12.39 2.74
CA ALA A 156 9.71 12.21 4.17
C ALA A 156 9.31 10.75 4.49
N LEU A 157 8.42 10.15 3.70
CA LEU A 157 8.04 8.75 3.85
C LEU A 157 9.25 7.82 3.68
N LEU A 158 10.05 8.02 2.63
CA LEU A 158 11.24 7.20 2.39
C LEU A 158 12.25 7.33 3.53
N LEU A 159 12.45 8.54 4.05
CA LEU A 159 13.34 8.77 5.19
C LEU A 159 12.85 8.00 6.43
N ILE A 160 11.55 8.08 6.75
CA ILE A 160 10.97 7.34 7.87
C ILE A 160 11.15 5.83 7.68
N VAL A 161 10.88 5.30 6.49
CA VAL A 161 11.08 3.88 6.17
C VAL A 161 12.56 3.48 6.35
N LEU A 162 13.50 4.29 5.88
CA LEU A 162 14.93 3.99 6.03
C LEU A 162 15.41 4.05 7.48
N ILE A 163 14.94 5.03 8.27
CA ILE A 163 15.24 5.11 9.71
C ILE A 163 14.65 3.90 10.45
N SER A 164 13.40 3.55 10.16
CA SER A 164 12.75 2.37 10.75
C SER A 164 13.46 1.08 10.39
N LEU A 165 13.87 0.94 9.12
CA LEU A 165 14.66 -0.21 8.67
C LEU A 165 16.00 -0.31 9.41
N ALA A 166 16.74 0.80 9.47
CA ALA A 166 18.01 0.85 10.18
C ALA A 166 17.83 0.45 11.66
N ARG A 167 16.77 0.94 12.31
CA ARG A 167 16.45 0.58 13.69
C ARG A 167 16.10 -0.90 13.82
N THR A 168 15.27 -1.43 12.92
CA THR A 168 14.90 -2.87 12.93
C THR A 168 16.13 -3.77 12.83
N LEU A 169 17.07 -3.44 11.94
CA LEU A 169 18.29 -4.24 11.76
C LEU A 169 19.22 -4.26 12.98
N THR A 170 19.04 -3.33 13.93
CA THR A 170 19.78 -3.30 15.20
C THR A 170 19.09 -4.03 16.35
N LEU A 171 17.86 -4.55 16.13
CA LEU A 171 17.14 -5.27 17.17
C LEU A 171 17.61 -6.73 17.26
N GLU A 172 17.84 -7.19 18.47
CA GLU A 172 18.14 -8.59 18.74
C GLU A 172 16.94 -9.47 18.35
N GLY A 173 17.17 -10.57 17.63
CA GLY A 173 16.12 -11.44 17.12
C GLY A 173 15.48 -10.99 15.80
N ALA A 174 15.75 -9.77 15.30
CA ALA A 174 15.17 -9.31 14.02
C ALA A 174 15.56 -10.19 12.82
N SER A 175 16.76 -10.77 12.86
CA SER A 175 17.26 -11.67 11.81
C SER A 175 16.39 -12.90 11.59
N GLU A 176 15.75 -13.42 12.64
CA GLU A 176 14.84 -14.58 12.55
C GLU A 176 13.59 -14.23 11.74
N GLY A 177 12.96 -13.08 12.02
CA GLY A 177 11.80 -12.60 11.28
C GLY A 177 12.14 -12.30 9.82
N ILE A 178 13.30 -11.69 9.57
CA ILE A 178 13.78 -11.41 8.22
C ILE A 178 14.08 -12.72 7.47
N ALA A 179 14.76 -13.67 8.10
CA ALA A 179 15.01 -14.98 7.52
C ALA A 179 13.68 -15.69 7.17
N PHE A 180 12.70 -15.66 8.08
CA PHE A 180 11.38 -16.25 7.85
C PHE A 180 10.65 -15.58 6.66
N LEU A 181 10.72 -14.27 6.53
CA LEU A 181 10.13 -13.55 5.40
C LEU A 181 10.69 -14.03 4.05
N PHE A 182 12.01 -14.30 3.98
CA PHE A 182 12.67 -14.66 2.72
C PHE A 182 12.80 -16.17 2.49
N THR A 183 12.58 -17.00 3.51
CA THR A 183 12.63 -18.46 3.35
C THR A 183 11.36 -18.96 2.65
N PRO A 184 11.46 -19.61 1.47
CA PRO A 184 10.30 -20.08 0.76
C PRO A 184 9.83 -21.46 1.27
N ASP A 185 8.55 -21.57 1.57
CA ASP A 185 7.87 -22.86 1.61
C ASP A 185 7.23 -23.12 0.25
N TRP A 186 7.92 -23.89 -0.58
CA TRP A 186 7.51 -24.16 -1.96
C TRP A 186 6.18 -24.90 -2.07
N SER A 187 5.78 -25.66 -1.03
CA SER A 187 4.51 -26.37 -1.00
C SER A 187 3.30 -25.44 -1.10
N THR A 188 3.45 -24.22 -0.60
CA THR A 188 2.39 -23.21 -0.62
C THR A 188 2.05 -22.73 -2.02
N LEU A 189 2.98 -22.78 -2.99
CA LEU A 189 2.71 -22.42 -4.39
C LEU A 189 1.72 -23.36 -5.08
N ALA A 190 1.51 -24.56 -4.57
CA ALA A 190 0.49 -25.48 -5.06
C ALA A 190 -0.93 -25.02 -4.68
N LYS A 191 -1.08 -24.10 -3.74
CA LYS A 191 -2.37 -23.57 -3.30
C LYS A 191 -2.81 -22.41 -4.20
N PRO A 192 -3.97 -22.47 -4.88
CA PRO A 192 -4.44 -21.37 -5.75
C PRO A 192 -4.58 -20.04 -5.02
N ARG A 193 -4.85 -20.07 -3.72
CA ARG A 193 -5.04 -18.89 -2.89
C ARG A 193 -3.82 -17.95 -2.90
N ILE A 194 -2.60 -18.49 -2.82
CA ILE A 194 -1.38 -17.67 -2.77
C ILE A 194 -1.23 -16.81 -4.04
N TRP A 195 -1.58 -17.38 -5.20
CA TRP A 195 -1.55 -16.66 -6.48
C TRP A 195 -2.60 -15.56 -6.55
N LEU A 196 -3.82 -15.83 -6.09
CA LEU A 196 -4.88 -14.83 -6.02
C LEU A 196 -4.52 -13.67 -5.08
N GLU A 197 -4.00 -13.99 -3.90
CA GLU A 197 -3.58 -12.97 -2.94
C GLU A 197 -2.38 -12.15 -3.45
N ALA A 198 -1.42 -12.80 -4.10
CA ALA A 198 -0.27 -12.13 -4.71
C ALA A 198 -0.69 -11.18 -5.85
N LEU A 199 -1.62 -11.60 -6.73
CA LEU A 199 -2.20 -10.76 -7.77
C LEU A 199 -2.96 -9.58 -7.16
N THR A 200 -3.84 -9.85 -6.20
CA THR A 200 -4.65 -8.83 -5.54
C THR A 200 -3.75 -7.81 -4.80
N GLN A 201 -2.69 -8.28 -4.15
CA GLN A 201 -1.74 -7.41 -3.48
C GLN A 201 -0.99 -6.51 -4.47
N ASN A 202 -0.56 -7.05 -5.62
CA ASN A 202 0.05 -6.23 -6.67
C ASN A 202 -0.91 -5.17 -7.23
N ALA A 203 -2.17 -5.53 -7.47
CA ALA A 203 -3.20 -4.57 -7.91
C ALA A 203 -3.36 -3.44 -6.91
N TRP A 204 -3.38 -3.79 -5.63
CA TRP A 204 -3.55 -2.84 -4.53
C TRP A 204 -2.33 -1.93 -4.36
N ASP A 205 -1.13 -2.51 -4.35
CA ASP A 205 0.11 -1.77 -4.15
C ASP A 205 0.38 -0.80 -5.29
N THR A 206 0.35 -1.28 -6.52
CA THR A 206 0.73 -0.49 -7.68
C THR A 206 -0.37 0.45 -8.17
N GLY A 207 -1.62 0.21 -7.77
CA GLY A 207 -2.79 0.93 -8.30
C GLY A 207 -3.04 0.68 -9.78
N ALA A 208 -2.43 -0.36 -10.36
CA ALA A 208 -2.65 -0.74 -11.75
C ALA A 208 -4.11 -1.23 -11.94
N GLY A 209 -4.77 -0.72 -12.97
CA GLY A 209 -6.18 -1.00 -13.23
C GLY A 209 -7.17 -0.05 -12.57
N TRP A 210 -6.72 0.89 -11.73
CA TRP A 210 -7.59 1.84 -11.03
C TRP A 210 -7.89 3.11 -11.82
N GLY A 211 -7.29 3.29 -12.99
CA GLY A 211 -7.44 4.47 -13.82
C GLY A 211 -6.74 5.72 -13.29
N LEU A 212 -6.12 5.67 -12.12
CA LEU A 212 -5.37 6.78 -11.55
C LEU A 212 -4.12 7.07 -12.39
N ILE A 213 -3.38 6.02 -12.74
CA ILE A 213 -2.18 6.10 -13.59
C ILE A 213 -2.54 6.61 -14.98
N LEU A 214 -3.67 6.15 -15.54
CA LEU A 214 -4.22 6.67 -16.80
C LEU A 214 -4.49 8.16 -16.70
N THR A 215 -5.09 8.62 -15.60
CA THR A 215 -5.39 10.03 -15.38
C THR A 215 -4.12 10.87 -15.26
N TYR A 216 -3.10 10.41 -14.53
CA TYR A 216 -1.78 11.05 -14.52
C TYR A 216 -1.12 11.03 -15.91
N GLY A 217 -1.28 9.95 -16.65
CA GLY A 217 -0.80 9.82 -18.04
C GLY A 217 -1.35 10.91 -18.96
N ALA A 218 -2.58 11.41 -18.71
CA ALA A 218 -3.16 12.50 -19.48
C ALA A 218 -2.36 13.81 -19.41
N TYR A 219 -1.65 14.04 -18.30
CA TYR A 219 -0.78 15.22 -18.10
C TYR A 219 0.67 14.98 -18.53
N MET A 220 1.01 13.75 -18.92
CA MET A 220 2.37 13.36 -19.26
C MET A 220 2.86 14.06 -20.52
N GLN A 221 4.06 14.64 -20.45
CA GLN A 221 4.69 15.27 -21.61
C GLN A 221 5.20 14.24 -22.61
N SER A 222 5.28 14.60 -23.89
CA SER A 222 5.73 13.70 -24.97
C SER A 222 7.16 13.16 -24.79
N ARG A 223 8.02 13.93 -24.12
CA ARG A 223 9.41 13.57 -23.81
C ARG A 223 9.55 12.49 -22.74
N HIS A 224 8.52 12.25 -21.95
CA HIS A 224 8.57 11.25 -20.87
C HIS A 224 8.32 9.85 -21.43
N GLY A 225 9.25 8.93 -21.18
CA GLY A 225 9.14 7.54 -21.62
C GLY A 225 8.08 6.78 -20.81
N VAL A 226 7.05 6.25 -21.47
CA VAL A 226 5.97 5.48 -20.82
C VAL A 226 6.52 4.25 -20.11
N VAL A 227 7.32 3.45 -20.80
CA VAL A 227 7.87 2.20 -20.27
C VAL A 227 8.77 2.48 -19.05
N LYS A 228 9.69 3.46 -19.17
CA LYS A 228 10.56 3.84 -18.06
C LYS A 228 9.78 4.24 -16.82
N ASN A 229 8.74 5.08 -16.98
CA ASN A 229 7.93 5.50 -15.85
C ASN A 229 7.10 4.35 -15.25
N ALA A 230 6.61 3.43 -16.07
CA ALA A 230 5.89 2.26 -15.60
C ALA A 230 6.78 1.36 -14.72
N PHE A 231 8.01 1.08 -15.16
CA PHE A 231 8.97 0.33 -14.35
C PHE A 231 9.34 1.05 -13.05
N ILE A 232 9.61 2.36 -13.10
CA ILE A 232 9.89 3.15 -11.89
C ILE A 232 8.70 3.11 -10.92
N THR A 233 7.48 3.26 -11.45
CA THR A 233 6.26 3.22 -10.62
C THR A 233 6.06 1.83 -9.99
N GLY A 234 6.08 0.77 -10.79
CA GLY A 234 5.83 -0.59 -10.30
C GLY A 234 6.92 -1.09 -9.35
N ILE A 235 8.18 -1.04 -9.79
CA ILE A 235 9.31 -1.53 -8.98
C ILE A 235 9.51 -0.65 -7.74
N GLY A 236 9.52 0.68 -7.90
CA GLY A 236 9.70 1.59 -6.77
C GLY A 236 8.62 1.45 -5.70
N ASN A 237 7.37 1.26 -6.13
CA ASN A 237 6.27 1.02 -5.20
C ASN A 237 6.43 -0.31 -4.45
N ASN A 238 6.72 -1.40 -5.16
CA ASN A 238 6.89 -2.72 -4.57
C ASN A 238 8.14 -2.81 -3.67
N THR A 239 9.20 -2.07 -3.98
CA THR A 239 10.36 -1.95 -3.10
C THR A 239 9.98 -1.43 -1.72
N VAL A 240 9.12 -0.42 -1.64
CA VAL A 240 8.64 0.09 -0.34
C VAL A 240 7.80 -0.95 0.41
N SER A 241 6.96 -1.73 -0.28
CA SER A 241 6.22 -2.85 0.33
C SER A 241 7.17 -3.88 0.94
N LEU A 242 8.21 -4.24 0.21
CA LEU A 242 9.21 -5.19 0.70
C LEU A 242 10.00 -4.66 1.90
N LEU A 243 10.41 -3.39 1.87
CA LEU A 243 11.08 -2.75 3.02
C LEU A 243 10.16 -2.70 4.24
N ALA A 244 8.88 -2.39 4.05
CA ALA A 244 7.90 -2.42 5.13
C ALA A 244 7.73 -3.83 5.71
N ALA A 245 7.71 -4.88 4.87
CA ALA A 245 7.66 -6.26 5.36
C ALA A 245 8.90 -6.62 6.16
N VAL A 246 10.11 -6.24 5.71
CA VAL A 246 11.35 -6.44 6.47
C VAL A 246 11.28 -5.76 7.84
N ILE A 247 10.78 -4.52 7.90
CA ILE A 247 10.62 -3.79 9.15
C ILE A 247 9.63 -4.51 10.07
N ILE A 248 8.45 -4.88 9.58
CA ILE A 248 7.40 -5.48 10.40
C ILE A 248 7.81 -6.88 10.87
N PHE A 249 8.26 -7.76 9.98
CA PHE A 249 8.71 -9.11 10.36
C PHE A 249 9.89 -9.04 11.33
N GLY A 250 10.91 -8.23 11.03
CA GLY A 250 12.06 -8.07 11.91
C GLY A 250 11.68 -7.53 13.28
N THR A 251 10.86 -6.48 13.34
CA THR A 251 10.46 -5.87 14.62
C THR A 251 9.56 -6.79 15.45
N VAL A 252 8.56 -7.42 14.83
CA VAL A 252 7.61 -8.29 15.54
C VAL A 252 8.31 -9.52 16.10
N PHE A 253 9.20 -10.16 15.33
CA PHE A 253 9.98 -11.29 15.81
C PHE A 253 10.98 -10.87 16.89
N ALA A 254 11.62 -9.72 16.78
CA ALA A 254 12.52 -9.22 17.81
C ALA A 254 11.81 -8.96 19.16
N ILE A 255 10.58 -8.44 19.12
CA ILE A 255 9.83 -8.07 20.34
C ILE A 255 9.12 -9.29 20.93
N LEU A 256 8.44 -10.08 20.11
CA LEU A 256 7.57 -11.16 20.56
C LEU A 256 8.24 -12.53 20.53
N GLY A 257 9.24 -12.75 19.68
CA GLY A 257 9.89 -14.05 19.49
C GLY A 257 10.59 -14.59 20.75
N SER A 258 11.00 -13.72 21.66
CA SER A 258 11.55 -14.12 22.96
C SER A 258 10.48 -14.52 24.00
N GLN A 259 9.21 -14.15 23.77
CA GLN A 259 8.11 -14.32 24.73
C GLN A 259 7.07 -15.33 24.27
N MET A 260 7.00 -15.61 22.98
CA MET A 260 5.96 -16.41 22.34
C MET A 260 6.56 -17.37 21.33
N SER A 261 5.85 -18.47 21.05
CA SER A 261 6.22 -19.38 19.96
C SER A 261 6.07 -18.69 18.59
N LYS A 262 6.81 -19.16 17.59
CA LYS A 262 6.71 -18.69 16.21
C LYS A 262 5.26 -18.71 15.67
N ALA A 263 4.48 -19.73 16.04
CA ALA A 263 3.09 -19.86 15.62
C ALA A 263 2.19 -18.74 16.20
N GLU A 264 2.37 -18.40 17.47
CA GLU A 264 1.63 -17.31 18.12
C GLU A 264 2.01 -15.95 17.54
N VAL A 265 3.30 -15.71 17.28
CA VAL A 265 3.78 -14.49 16.62
C VAL A 265 3.12 -14.32 15.26
N LEU A 266 3.07 -15.38 14.47
CA LEU A 266 2.43 -15.36 13.14
C LEU A 266 0.91 -15.16 13.23
N ASP A 267 0.24 -15.71 14.23
CA ASP A 267 -1.19 -15.53 14.42
C ASP A 267 -1.53 -14.06 14.73
N ILE A 268 -0.74 -13.40 15.55
CA ILE A 268 -0.84 -11.96 15.78
C ILE A 268 -0.66 -11.18 14.47
N MET A 269 0.35 -11.51 13.66
CA MET A 269 0.59 -10.82 12.38
C MET A 269 -0.52 -11.06 11.35
N LYS A 270 -1.21 -12.20 11.40
CA LYS A 270 -2.33 -12.54 10.49
C LYS A 270 -3.61 -11.81 10.86
N SER A 271 -3.82 -11.56 12.16
CA SER A 271 -5.05 -10.97 12.71
C SER A 271 -5.01 -9.44 12.79
N SER A 272 -3.83 -8.83 12.72
CA SER A 272 -3.60 -7.37 12.88
C SER A 272 -4.07 -6.52 11.70
#